data_1087643f7e72542fcc06de16120bc024
#
_entry.id   1087643f7e72542fcc06de16120bc024
#
_cell.length_a   1.000
_cell.length_b   1.000
_cell.length_c   1.000
_cell.angle_alpha   90.00
_cell.angle_beta   90.00
_cell.angle_gamma   90.00
#
_symmetry.space_group_name_H-M   'P 1'
#
loop_
_entity.id
_entity.type
_entity.pdbx_description
1 polymer ?
#
loop_
_entity_poly.entity_id
_entity_poly.type
_entity_poly.pdbx_seq_one_letter_code
_entity_poly.pdbx_strand_id
1 'polypeptide(L)'
;VVLINKSIKKSDKENSDKIKVTASFYPLYFFAKEIGGEKVEVINITPSGTEPHDYELTTQDFINIESSDVLILNGAGLESWGNDVLKNLSPEKTRIIAGEGLFVGNDPHVWLSPVLAQHMAGAIGEALGDATSLREKLQALDVKYRQGLSNCKQKNIITPHRAFGYLAAAYGFKEVPITGLSPEAEPSAQELANIADFARKNNIKY
;
A
#
# COMPACT_ATOMS: atom_id res chain seq x y z
N VAL A 1 19.99 11.43 57.77
CA VAL A 1 18.77 11.70 56.98
C VAL A 1 19.18 11.59 55.52
N VAL A 2 18.84 10.47 54.87
CA VAL A 2 19.11 10.21 53.45
C VAL A 2 17.86 10.62 52.68
N LEU A 3 17.95 11.68 51.88
CA LEU A 3 16.91 12.07 50.97
C LEU A 3 17.03 11.24 49.69
N ILE A 4 16.15 10.22 49.55
CA ILE A 4 15.99 9.47 48.32
C ILE A 4 15.14 10.31 47.37
N ASN A 5 15.82 10.88 46.36
CA ASN A 5 15.18 11.61 45.26
C ASN A 5 14.51 10.59 44.32
N LYS A 6 13.19 10.49 44.39
CA LYS A 6 12.37 9.68 43.49
C LYS A 6 12.20 10.41 42.18
N SER A 7 13.10 10.19 41.21
CA SER A 7 12.86 10.54 39.80
C SER A 7 11.73 9.67 39.28
N ILE A 8 10.54 10.21 39.25
CA ILE A 8 9.38 9.62 38.60
C ILE A 8 9.60 9.72 37.09
N LYS A 9 9.71 8.55 36.44
CA LYS A 9 9.79 8.44 34.99
C LYS A 9 8.58 9.09 34.34
N LYS A 10 8.85 10.15 33.57
CA LYS A 10 7.86 10.92 32.79
C LYS A 10 7.57 10.27 31.43
N SER A 11 8.01 9.01 31.21
CA SER A 11 7.94 8.36 29.88
C SER A 11 6.69 7.51 29.62
N ASP A 12 5.89 7.18 30.64
CA ASP A 12 4.80 6.21 30.45
C ASP A 12 3.41 6.88 30.24
N LYS A 13 3.33 8.20 30.29
CA LYS A 13 2.05 8.94 30.13
C LYS A 13 1.82 9.50 28.71
N GLU A 14 2.86 9.58 27.87
CA GLU A 14 2.72 10.10 26.48
C GLU A 14 2.21 9.05 25.48
N ASN A 15 2.20 7.76 25.86
CA ASN A 15 1.83 6.69 24.92
C ASN A 15 0.37 6.22 25.05
N SER A 16 -0.41 6.75 26.01
CA SER A 16 -1.80 6.32 26.25
C SER A 16 -2.85 7.04 25.38
N ASP A 17 -2.46 8.11 24.69
CA ASP A 17 -3.39 8.96 23.93
C ASP A 17 -3.28 8.82 22.39
N LYS A 18 -2.39 7.97 21.88
CA LYS A 18 -2.22 7.79 20.43
C LYS A 18 -3.21 6.76 19.90
N ILE A 19 -3.79 7.06 18.74
CA ILE A 19 -4.62 6.11 17.99
C ILE A 19 -3.71 4.99 17.49
N LYS A 20 -4.02 3.76 17.84
CA LYS A 20 -3.30 2.57 17.38
C LYS A 20 -3.83 2.13 16.03
N VAL A 21 -2.98 2.11 15.04
CA VAL A 21 -3.31 1.79 13.65
C VAL A 21 -2.54 0.56 13.21
N THR A 22 -3.23 -0.40 12.64
CA THR A 22 -2.60 -1.54 11.95
C THR A 22 -2.86 -1.40 10.45
N ALA A 23 -1.79 -1.34 9.66
CA ALA A 23 -1.82 -1.28 8.21
C ALA A 23 -1.31 -2.59 7.61
N SER A 24 -1.98 -3.11 6.58
CA SER A 24 -1.65 -4.42 6.01
C SER A 24 -0.27 -4.46 5.36
N PHE A 25 0.15 -3.39 4.68
CA PHE A 25 1.45 -3.33 4.00
C PHE A 25 2.00 -1.90 3.94
N TYR A 26 3.26 -1.77 3.51
CA TYR A 26 4.04 -0.54 3.63
C TYR A 26 3.40 0.73 3.05
N PRO A 27 2.80 0.77 1.84
CA PRO A 27 2.15 1.98 1.34
C PRO A 27 1.07 2.54 2.28
N LEU A 28 0.24 1.67 2.86
CA LEU A 28 -0.79 2.09 3.81
C LEU A 28 -0.20 2.53 5.15
N TYR A 29 0.85 1.84 5.63
CA TYR A 29 1.63 2.27 6.78
C TYR A 29 2.18 3.68 6.58
N PHE A 30 2.81 3.93 5.42
CA PHE A 30 3.36 5.24 5.08
C PHE A 30 2.28 6.32 5.05
N PHE A 31 1.12 6.03 4.42
CA PHE A 31 0.01 6.99 4.38
C PHE A 31 -0.54 7.28 5.77
N ALA A 32 -0.74 6.28 6.59
CA ALA A 32 -1.22 6.44 7.96
C ALA A 32 -0.25 7.29 8.81
N LYS A 33 1.07 7.08 8.66
CA LYS A 33 2.10 7.87 9.34
C LYS A 33 2.13 9.32 8.88
N GLU A 34 2.08 9.57 7.57
CA GLU A 34 2.10 10.92 7.00
C GLU A 34 0.86 11.74 7.38
N ILE A 35 -0.31 11.07 7.47
CA ILE A 35 -1.58 11.73 7.79
C ILE A 35 -1.73 11.92 9.30
N GLY A 36 -1.50 10.85 10.09
CA GLY A 36 -1.73 10.88 11.53
C GLY A 36 -0.61 11.55 12.34
N GLY A 37 0.61 11.60 11.79
CA GLY A 37 1.77 12.22 12.44
C GLY A 37 2.04 11.66 13.85
N GLU A 38 2.20 12.55 14.82
CA GLU A 38 2.44 12.20 16.22
C GLU A 38 1.21 11.66 16.97
N LYS A 39 0.03 11.78 16.38
CA LYS A 39 -1.25 11.33 16.98
C LYS A 39 -1.49 9.84 16.82
N VAL A 40 -0.71 9.15 15.99
CA VAL A 40 -0.89 7.73 15.68
C VAL A 40 0.35 6.92 16.06
N GLU A 41 0.10 5.66 16.44
CA GLU A 41 1.09 4.60 16.51
C GLU A 41 0.72 3.58 15.44
N VAL A 42 1.54 3.43 14.40
CA VAL A 42 1.23 2.59 13.25
C VAL A 42 2.11 1.35 13.22
N ILE A 43 1.49 0.19 13.08
CA ILE A 43 2.15 -1.10 12.85
C ILE A 43 1.93 -1.50 11.38
N ASN A 44 3.00 -1.95 10.72
CA ASN A 44 2.94 -2.55 9.40
C ASN A 44 2.93 -4.08 9.55
N ILE A 45 1.89 -4.74 9.04
CA ILE A 45 1.73 -6.21 9.13
C ILE A 45 2.74 -6.92 8.23
N THR A 46 2.72 -6.65 6.93
CA THR A 46 3.63 -7.31 5.99
C THR A 46 5.07 -6.84 6.22
N PRO A 47 6.01 -7.72 6.60
CA PRO A 47 7.39 -7.34 6.84
C PRO A 47 8.06 -6.78 5.57
N SER A 48 9.10 -5.95 5.77
CA SER A 48 9.89 -5.44 4.65
C SER A 48 10.53 -6.59 3.87
N GLY A 49 10.39 -6.55 2.54
CA GLY A 49 10.93 -7.58 1.63
C GLY A 49 10.02 -8.79 1.45
N THR A 50 8.85 -8.82 2.11
CA THR A 50 7.84 -9.86 1.90
C THR A 50 6.81 -9.37 0.88
N GLU A 51 6.35 -10.28 0.01
CA GLU A 51 5.30 -10.02 -0.97
C GLU A 51 3.93 -9.99 -0.29
N PRO A 52 3.16 -8.89 -0.38
CA PRO A 52 1.90 -8.76 0.33
C PRO A 52 0.79 -9.69 -0.19
N HIS A 53 0.84 -10.15 -1.45
CA HIS A 53 -0.14 -11.11 -2.00
C HIS A 53 -0.09 -12.46 -1.29
N ASP A 54 1.09 -12.87 -0.81
CA ASP A 54 1.38 -14.20 -0.31
C ASP A 54 1.54 -14.24 1.21
N TYR A 55 1.38 -13.06 1.85
CA TYR A 55 1.60 -12.97 3.29
C TYR A 55 0.47 -13.60 4.08
N GLU A 56 0.82 -14.54 4.95
CA GLU A 56 -0.09 -15.17 5.91
C GLU A 56 0.13 -14.57 7.31
N LEU A 57 -0.96 -14.30 8.03
CA LEU A 57 -0.91 -13.70 9.36
C LEU A 57 -0.26 -14.64 10.37
N THR A 58 0.68 -14.11 11.14
CA THR A 58 1.19 -14.75 12.36
C THR A 58 0.25 -14.52 13.55
N THR A 59 0.42 -15.28 14.62
CA THR A 59 -0.30 -15.04 15.88
C THR A 59 -0.08 -13.62 16.42
N GLN A 60 1.13 -13.06 16.23
CA GLN A 60 1.44 -11.70 16.66
C GLN A 60 0.66 -10.66 15.86
N ASP A 61 0.43 -10.89 14.55
CA ASP A 61 -0.35 -9.99 13.70
C ASP A 61 -1.82 -9.96 14.16
N PHE A 62 -2.39 -11.10 14.52
CA PHE A 62 -3.73 -11.13 15.12
C PHE A 62 -3.80 -10.32 16.41
N ILE A 63 -2.80 -10.42 17.29
CA ILE A 63 -2.72 -9.63 18.53
C ILE A 63 -2.63 -8.13 18.19
N ASN A 64 -1.82 -7.75 17.20
CA ASN A 64 -1.68 -6.37 16.75
C ASN A 64 -3.00 -5.82 16.20
N ILE A 65 -3.69 -6.57 15.35
CA ILE A 65 -5.00 -6.21 14.79
C ILE A 65 -6.03 -6.04 15.92
N GLU A 66 -6.09 -7.00 16.85
CA GLU A 66 -7.04 -6.95 17.96
C GLU A 66 -6.76 -5.81 18.96
N SER A 67 -5.52 -5.39 19.09
CA SER A 67 -5.14 -4.29 19.99
C SER A 67 -5.22 -2.90 19.33
N SER A 68 -5.44 -2.81 18.02
CA SER A 68 -5.54 -1.55 17.28
C SER A 68 -6.95 -0.94 17.34
N ASP A 69 -7.03 0.38 17.20
CA ASP A 69 -8.27 1.13 17.07
C ASP A 69 -8.74 1.18 15.61
N VAL A 70 -7.78 1.16 14.67
CA VAL A 70 -8.01 1.27 13.22
C VAL A 70 -7.25 0.17 12.49
N LEU A 71 -7.96 -0.56 11.63
CA LEU A 71 -7.37 -1.50 10.65
C LEU A 71 -7.49 -0.91 9.25
N ILE A 72 -6.36 -0.84 8.52
CA ILE A 72 -6.31 -0.35 7.14
C ILE A 72 -5.87 -1.48 6.22
N LEU A 73 -6.73 -1.82 5.26
CA LEU A 73 -6.48 -2.80 4.20
C LEU A 73 -6.51 -2.10 2.84
N ASN A 74 -5.86 -2.68 1.84
CA ASN A 74 -5.97 -2.23 0.46
C ASN A 74 -7.31 -2.65 -0.16
N GLY A 75 -7.63 -3.94 -0.07
CA GLY A 75 -8.79 -4.54 -0.70
C GLY A 75 -8.49 -5.25 -2.02
N ALA A 76 -9.53 -5.57 -2.79
CA ALA A 76 -9.48 -6.36 -4.04
C ALA A 76 -8.72 -7.69 -3.91
N GLY A 77 -8.69 -8.28 -2.71
CA GLY A 77 -8.04 -9.57 -2.46
C GLY A 77 -6.51 -9.52 -2.38
N LEU A 78 -5.90 -8.32 -2.26
CA LEU A 78 -4.46 -8.21 -1.98
C LEU A 78 -4.12 -8.97 -0.70
N GLU A 79 -4.88 -8.70 0.35
CA GLU A 79 -4.82 -9.44 1.61
C GLU A 79 -5.72 -10.68 1.52
N SER A 80 -5.14 -11.86 1.28
CA SER A 80 -5.88 -13.13 1.21
C SER A 80 -6.69 -13.42 2.48
N TRP A 81 -6.17 -12.99 3.63
CA TRP A 81 -6.75 -13.13 4.97
C TRP A 81 -7.76 -12.01 5.31
N GLY A 82 -7.85 -10.95 4.52
CA GLY A 82 -8.56 -9.71 4.87
C GLY A 82 -10.05 -9.93 5.16
N ASN A 83 -10.75 -10.69 4.31
CA ASN A 83 -12.19 -10.96 4.48
C ASN A 83 -12.50 -11.71 5.78
N ASP A 84 -11.66 -12.65 6.17
CA ASP A 84 -11.90 -13.45 7.39
C ASP A 84 -11.61 -12.63 8.66
N VAL A 85 -10.60 -11.78 8.62
CA VAL A 85 -10.35 -10.81 9.69
C VAL A 85 -11.52 -9.84 9.82
N LEU A 86 -11.99 -9.24 8.71
CA LEU A 86 -13.08 -8.26 8.75
C LEU A 86 -14.39 -8.82 9.29
N LYS A 87 -14.70 -10.09 9.02
CA LYS A 87 -15.90 -10.78 9.55
C LYS A 87 -15.87 -10.93 11.08
N ASN A 88 -14.66 -11.12 11.63
CA ASN A 88 -14.48 -11.42 13.04
C ASN A 88 -14.03 -10.21 13.86
N LEU A 89 -13.69 -9.10 13.22
CA LEU A 89 -13.23 -7.88 13.87
C LEU A 89 -14.37 -7.23 14.68
N SER A 90 -14.06 -6.78 15.89
CA SER A 90 -15.02 -6.09 16.76
C SER A 90 -15.71 -4.91 16.03
N PRO A 91 -17.05 -4.75 16.16
CA PRO A 91 -17.77 -3.65 15.52
C PRO A 91 -17.30 -2.25 15.92
N GLU A 92 -16.67 -2.13 17.08
CA GLU A 92 -16.17 -0.86 17.63
C GLU A 92 -14.91 -0.36 16.92
N LYS A 93 -14.21 -1.25 16.20
CA LYS A 93 -12.98 -0.90 15.47
C LYS A 93 -13.27 -0.22 14.14
N THR A 94 -12.53 0.82 13.84
CA THR A 94 -12.61 1.47 12.53
C THR A 94 -11.92 0.59 11.48
N ARG A 95 -12.61 0.39 10.35
CA ARG A 95 -12.14 -0.41 9.21
C ARG A 95 -12.04 0.48 7.99
N ILE A 96 -10.90 0.48 7.34
CA ILE A 96 -10.66 1.26 6.13
C ILE A 96 -10.20 0.31 5.04
N ILE A 97 -10.95 0.23 3.94
CA ILE A 97 -10.51 -0.40 2.70
C ILE A 97 -10.06 0.73 1.79
N ALA A 98 -8.77 1.05 1.83
CA ALA A 98 -8.24 2.28 1.25
C ALA A 98 -8.42 2.37 -0.28
N GLY A 99 -8.48 1.23 -0.97
CA GLY A 99 -8.73 1.17 -2.42
C GLY A 99 -10.19 0.98 -2.82
N GLU A 100 -11.14 0.99 -1.87
CA GLU A 100 -12.56 0.75 -2.18
C GLU A 100 -13.09 1.77 -3.21
N GLY A 101 -13.81 1.25 -4.21
CA GLY A 101 -14.35 2.07 -5.30
C GLY A 101 -13.34 2.49 -6.37
N LEU A 102 -12.05 2.15 -6.22
CA LEU A 102 -11.00 2.50 -7.17
C LEU A 102 -10.60 1.35 -8.11
N PHE A 103 -10.99 0.12 -7.79
CA PHE A 103 -10.54 -1.07 -8.52
C PHE A 103 -11.22 -1.22 -9.88
N VAL A 104 -10.44 -1.63 -10.88
CA VAL A 104 -10.92 -2.10 -12.18
C VAL A 104 -10.74 -3.61 -12.24
N GLY A 105 -11.84 -4.35 -12.25
CA GLY A 105 -11.81 -5.80 -12.09
C GLY A 105 -11.24 -6.17 -10.70
N ASN A 106 -10.30 -7.10 -10.68
CA ASN A 106 -9.66 -7.59 -9.46
C ASN A 106 -8.22 -7.06 -9.30
N ASP A 107 -7.83 -5.99 -10.02
CA ASP A 107 -6.49 -5.42 -9.91
C ASP A 107 -6.35 -4.60 -8.61
N PRO A 108 -5.53 -5.04 -7.62
CA PRO A 108 -5.41 -4.36 -6.35
C PRO A 108 -4.43 -3.18 -6.37
N HIS A 109 -3.61 -3.00 -7.42
CA HIS A 109 -2.40 -2.17 -7.43
C HIS A 109 -2.64 -0.67 -7.56
N VAL A 110 -3.74 -0.17 -7.00
CA VAL A 110 -4.18 1.25 -7.08
C VAL A 110 -3.16 2.23 -6.48
N TRP A 111 -2.40 1.81 -5.46
CA TRP A 111 -1.40 2.67 -4.80
C TRP A 111 -0.23 3.05 -5.70
N LEU A 112 0.00 2.32 -6.80
CA LEU A 112 1.06 2.61 -7.76
C LEU A 112 0.71 3.77 -8.71
N SER A 113 -0.54 4.22 -8.72
CA SER A 113 -0.97 5.42 -9.45
C SER A 113 -1.03 6.62 -8.49
N PRO A 114 -0.20 7.67 -8.66
CA PRO A 114 -0.29 8.87 -7.82
C PRO A 114 -1.67 9.53 -7.80
N VAL A 115 -2.44 9.39 -8.88
CA VAL A 115 -3.81 9.89 -8.97
C VAL A 115 -4.73 9.12 -8.04
N LEU A 116 -4.70 7.77 -8.10
CA LEU A 116 -5.53 6.92 -7.24
C LEU A 116 -5.07 6.94 -5.79
N ALA A 117 -3.76 7.02 -5.55
CA ALA A 117 -3.17 7.16 -4.22
C ALA A 117 -3.67 8.41 -3.46
N GLN A 118 -4.01 9.50 -4.17
CA GLN A 118 -4.66 10.68 -3.54
C GLN A 118 -6.05 10.35 -2.99
N HIS A 119 -6.81 9.48 -3.66
CA HIS A 119 -8.12 9.02 -3.15
C HIS A 119 -7.94 8.11 -1.93
N MET A 120 -6.97 7.18 -1.98
CA MET A 120 -6.64 6.34 -0.81
C MET A 120 -6.22 7.19 0.40
N ALA A 121 -5.39 8.22 0.18
CA ALA A 121 -5.01 9.16 1.23
C ALA A 121 -6.24 9.90 1.80
N GLY A 122 -7.21 10.24 0.96
CA GLY A 122 -8.48 10.83 1.39
C GLY A 122 -9.27 9.89 2.31
N ALA A 123 -9.45 8.64 1.90
CA ALA A 123 -10.17 7.63 2.69
C ALA A 123 -9.51 7.38 4.07
N ILE A 124 -8.18 7.31 4.11
CA ILE A 124 -7.42 7.18 5.38
C ILE A 124 -7.56 8.45 6.21
N GLY A 125 -7.58 9.62 5.57
CA GLY A 125 -7.72 10.92 6.22
C GLY A 125 -9.04 11.11 6.97
N GLU A 126 -10.13 10.52 6.51
CA GLU A 126 -11.42 10.56 7.20
C GLU A 126 -11.37 10.01 8.62
N ALA A 127 -10.48 9.05 8.89
CA ALA A 127 -10.32 8.46 10.21
C ALA A 127 -9.13 9.02 11.02
N LEU A 128 -8.04 9.40 10.36
CA LEU A 128 -6.77 9.73 11.04
C LEU A 128 -6.45 11.23 11.08
N GLY A 129 -7.09 12.06 10.22
CA GLY A 129 -6.88 13.49 10.19
C GLY A 129 -6.66 14.06 8.79
N ASP A 130 -6.07 15.25 8.72
CA ASP A 130 -5.95 15.99 7.46
C ASP A 130 -4.93 15.37 6.50
N ALA A 131 -5.41 14.86 5.37
CA ALA A 131 -4.61 14.28 4.31
C ALA A 131 -4.10 15.30 3.28
N THR A 132 -4.36 16.60 3.45
CA THR A 132 -4.07 17.63 2.44
C THR A 132 -2.59 17.62 2.04
N SER A 133 -1.67 17.63 3.01
CA SER A 133 -0.22 17.65 2.73
C SER A 133 0.24 16.43 1.92
N LEU A 134 -0.25 15.22 2.24
CA LEU A 134 0.09 14.02 1.48
C LEU A 134 -0.51 14.06 0.07
N ARG A 135 -1.76 14.50 -0.06
CA ARG A 135 -2.43 14.65 -1.37
C ARG A 135 -1.70 15.66 -2.26
N GLU A 136 -1.22 16.77 -1.72
CA GLU A 136 -0.40 17.75 -2.46
C GLU A 136 0.92 17.15 -2.93
N LYS A 137 1.61 16.35 -2.08
CA LYS A 137 2.83 15.61 -2.48
C LYS A 137 2.54 14.62 -3.63
N LEU A 138 1.43 13.89 -3.57
CA LEU A 138 1.02 12.95 -4.61
C LEU A 138 0.61 13.69 -5.90
N GLN A 139 -0.06 14.83 -5.80
CA GLN A 139 -0.38 15.68 -6.94
C GLN A 139 0.90 16.22 -7.60
N ALA A 140 1.87 16.68 -6.82
CA ALA A 140 3.16 17.11 -7.35
C ALA A 140 3.91 15.97 -8.05
N LEU A 141 3.78 14.74 -7.53
CA LEU A 141 4.33 13.54 -8.15
C LEU A 141 3.64 13.24 -9.49
N ASP A 142 2.30 13.31 -9.55
CA ASP A 142 1.54 13.17 -10.80
C ASP A 142 2.02 14.15 -11.88
N VAL A 143 2.20 15.42 -11.51
CA VAL A 143 2.71 16.46 -12.43
C VAL A 143 4.12 16.09 -12.94
N LYS A 144 5.02 15.63 -12.06
CA LYS A 144 6.37 15.18 -12.46
C LYS A 144 6.34 14.00 -13.41
N TYR A 145 5.47 13.00 -13.17
CA TYR A 145 5.29 11.87 -14.07
C TYR A 145 4.79 12.33 -15.44
N ARG A 146 3.75 13.18 -15.50
CA ARG A 146 3.22 13.71 -16.76
C ARG A 146 4.30 14.44 -17.56
N GLN A 147 5.06 15.32 -16.91
CA GLN A 147 6.12 16.08 -17.56
C GLN A 147 7.29 15.17 -18.00
N GLY A 148 7.78 14.31 -17.10
CA GLY A 148 8.94 13.45 -17.38
C GLY A 148 8.66 12.40 -18.44
N LEU A 149 7.42 11.90 -18.53
CA LEU A 149 7.04 10.79 -19.41
C LEU A 149 6.38 11.25 -20.73
N SER A 150 6.06 12.54 -20.88
CA SER A 150 5.36 13.08 -22.06
C SER A 150 6.07 12.77 -23.38
N ASN A 151 7.39 12.87 -23.40
CA ASN A 151 8.24 12.71 -24.57
C ASN A 151 8.91 11.34 -24.68
N CYS A 152 8.55 10.36 -23.81
CA CYS A 152 9.10 9.01 -23.90
C CYS A 152 8.72 8.36 -25.23
N LYS A 153 9.72 7.96 -26.01
CA LYS A 153 9.53 7.25 -27.29
C LYS A 153 9.08 5.81 -27.08
N GLN A 154 9.63 5.13 -26.05
CA GLN A 154 9.19 3.80 -25.68
C GLN A 154 7.93 3.90 -24.81
N LYS A 155 6.86 3.27 -25.28
CA LYS A 155 5.55 3.26 -24.60
C LYS A 155 5.17 1.89 -24.03
N ASN A 156 5.97 0.86 -24.29
CA ASN A 156 5.77 -0.46 -23.73
C ASN A 156 6.73 -0.65 -22.55
N ILE A 157 6.21 -1.17 -21.44
CA ILE A 157 6.98 -1.59 -20.28
C ILE A 157 6.75 -3.07 -20.03
N ILE A 158 7.82 -3.83 -19.81
CA ILE A 158 7.73 -5.24 -19.40
C ILE A 158 7.88 -5.29 -17.89
N THR A 159 6.98 -5.97 -17.22
CA THR A 159 6.92 -6.07 -15.75
C THR A 159 6.91 -7.53 -15.32
N PRO A 160 7.45 -7.88 -14.15
CA PRO A 160 7.41 -9.26 -13.64
C PRO A 160 5.98 -9.79 -13.53
N HIS A 161 5.09 -9.02 -12.91
CA HIS A 161 3.65 -9.31 -12.86
C HIS A 161 2.85 -8.06 -13.20
N ARG A 162 1.55 -8.20 -13.39
CA ARG A 162 0.63 -7.10 -13.77
C ARG A 162 0.32 -6.20 -12.56
N ALA A 163 1.24 -5.30 -12.23
CA ALA A 163 1.09 -4.37 -11.13
C ALA A 163 0.93 -2.91 -11.57
N PHE A 164 1.40 -2.56 -12.76
CA PHE A 164 1.50 -1.17 -13.21
C PHE A 164 0.40 -0.72 -14.16
N GLY A 165 -0.71 -1.48 -14.24
CA GLY A 165 -1.82 -1.19 -15.16
C GLY A 165 -2.41 0.22 -14.97
N TYR A 166 -2.66 0.63 -13.73
CA TYR A 166 -3.18 1.98 -13.41
C TYR A 166 -2.18 3.10 -13.73
N LEU A 167 -0.89 2.88 -13.40
CA LEU A 167 0.17 3.83 -13.72
C LEU A 167 0.34 3.94 -15.24
N ALA A 168 0.37 2.82 -15.94
CA ALA A 168 0.50 2.78 -17.40
C ALA A 168 -0.65 3.53 -18.08
N ALA A 169 -1.89 3.31 -17.63
CA ALA A 169 -3.07 4.00 -18.14
C ALA A 169 -3.02 5.51 -17.88
N ALA A 170 -2.57 5.94 -16.68
CA ALA A 170 -2.50 7.35 -16.33
C ALA A 170 -1.50 8.15 -17.16
N TYR A 171 -0.41 7.51 -17.63
CA TYR A 171 0.69 8.20 -18.32
C TYR A 171 0.92 7.75 -19.77
N GLY A 172 -0.01 6.98 -20.34
CA GLY A 172 0.00 6.60 -21.75
C GLY A 172 1.04 5.54 -22.10
N PHE A 173 1.28 4.59 -21.19
CA PHE A 173 2.09 3.39 -21.42
C PHE A 173 1.21 2.18 -21.65
N LYS A 174 1.82 1.12 -22.17
CA LYS A 174 1.26 -0.22 -22.24
C LYS A 174 2.10 -1.16 -21.40
N GLU A 175 1.50 -1.72 -20.37
CA GLU A 175 2.11 -2.78 -19.59
C GLU A 175 2.02 -4.11 -20.34
N VAL A 176 3.13 -4.85 -20.35
CA VAL A 176 3.25 -6.21 -20.88
C VAL A 176 3.81 -7.08 -19.75
N PRO A 177 2.94 -7.64 -18.91
CA PRO A 177 3.38 -8.42 -17.77
C PRO A 177 3.86 -9.80 -18.19
N ILE A 178 4.84 -10.36 -17.46
CA ILE A 178 5.31 -11.73 -17.62
C ILE A 178 4.31 -12.70 -17.00
N THR A 179 3.79 -12.37 -15.82
CA THR A 179 2.77 -13.16 -15.12
C THR A 179 1.46 -12.37 -14.90
N GLY A 180 0.47 -12.97 -14.23
CA GLY A 180 -0.83 -12.37 -13.91
C GLY A 180 -0.76 -11.26 -12.85
N LEU A 181 -1.83 -11.10 -12.08
CA LEU A 181 -1.93 -10.12 -10.99
C LEU A 181 -1.12 -10.50 -9.75
N SER A 182 -0.86 -11.79 -9.55
CA SER A 182 0.04 -12.30 -8.51
C SER A 182 1.39 -12.70 -9.11
N PRO A 183 2.51 -12.45 -8.42
CA PRO A 183 3.84 -12.85 -8.87
C PRO A 183 4.10 -14.37 -8.78
N GLU A 184 3.29 -15.14 -8.06
CA GLU A 184 3.48 -16.58 -7.82
C GLU A 184 3.39 -17.47 -9.06
N ALA A 185 2.71 -17.01 -10.12
CA ALA A 185 2.55 -17.79 -11.33
C ALA A 185 3.88 -17.88 -12.08
N GLU A 186 4.45 -19.08 -12.14
CA GLU A 186 5.64 -19.32 -12.97
C GLU A 186 5.24 -19.28 -14.45
N PRO A 187 5.87 -18.41 -15.27
CA PRO A 187 5.58 -18.37 -16.70
C PRO A 187 6.13 -19.61 -17.40
N SER A 188 5.40 -20.14 -18.37
CA SER A 188 5.87 -21.21 -19.23
C SER A 188 7.05 -20.77 -20.11
N ALA A 189 7.84 -21.72 -20.59
CA ALA A 189 8.94 -21.43 -21.52
C ALA A 189 8.44 -20.71 -22.79
N GLN A 190 7.22 -21.03 -23.25
CA GLN A 190 6.63 -20.37 -24.41
C GLN A 190 6.27 -18.90 -24.13
N GLU A 191 5.72 -18.59 -22.96
CA GLU A 191 5.44 -17.21 -22.55
C GLU A 191 6.72 -16.37 -22.45
N LEU A 192 7.78 -16.93 -21.84
CA LEU A 192 9.08 -16.28 -21.80
C LEU A 192 9.64 -16.02 -23.18
N ALA A 193 9.54 -16.99 -24.12
CA ALA A 193 9.97 -16.81 -25.50
C ALA A 193 9.17 -15.71 -26.20
N ASN A 194 7.84 -15.66 -26.00
CA ASN A 194 6.98 -14.64 -26.56
C ASN A 194 7.34 -13.23 -26.04
N ILE A 195 7.61 -13.10 -24.74
CA ILE A 195 8.04 -11.82 -24.13
C ILE A 195 9.41 -11.39 -24.68
N ALA A 196 10.36 -12.32 -24.82
CA ALA A 196 11.66 -12.04 -25.39
C ALA A 196 11.56 -11.57 -26.85
N ASP A 197 10.68 -12.18 -27.63
CA ASP A 197 10.41 -11.76 -29.01
C ASP A 197 9.74 -10.37 -29.05
N PHE A 198 8.79 -10.14 -28.17
CA PHE A 198 8.14 -8.83 -28.03
C PHE A 198 9.16 -7.74 -27.69
N ALA A 199 10.04 -7.99 -26.72
CA ALA A 199 11.10 -7.07 -26.33
C ALA A 199 12.02 -6.72 -27.50
N ARG A 200 12.48 -7.74 -28.27
CA ARG A 200 13.31 -7.56 -29.44
C ARG A 200 12.61 -6.73 -30.52
N LYS A 201 11.36 -7.08 -30.86
CA LYS A 201 10.57 -6.38 -31.91
C LYS A 201 10.29 -4.93 -31.57
N ASN A 202 10.12 -4.61 -30.30
CA ASN A 202 9.82 -3.26 -29.82
C ASN A 202 11.06 -2.51 -29.32
N ASN A 203 12.26 -3.08 -29.50
CA ASN A 203 13.53 -2.48 -29.07
C ASN A 203 13.55 -2.08 -27.58
N ILE A 204 12.94 -2.91 -26.72
CA ILE A 204 12.92 -2.73 -25.27
C ILE A 204 14.23 -3.28 -24.73
N LYS A 205 15.01 -2.45 -24.03
CA LYS A 205 16.36 -2.77 -23.53
C LYS A 205 16.43 -3.00 -22.03
N TYR A 206 15.43 -2.60 -21.30
CA TYR A 206 15.35 -2.65 -19.83
C TYR A 206 14.01 -3.22 -19.43
#